data_a3e08905285cec10b1e749582b94e9e9
#
_entry.id   a3e08905285cec10b1e749582b94e9e9
#
_cell.length_a   1.000
_cell.length_b   1.000
_cell.length_c   1.000
_cell.angle_alpha   90.00
_cell.angle_beta   90.00
_cell.angle_gamma   90.00
#
_symmetry.space_group_name_H-M   'P 1'
#
loop_
_entity.id
_entity.type
_entity.pdbx_description
1 polymer ?
#
loop_
_entity_poly.entity_id
_entity_poly.type
_entity_poly.pdbx_seq_one_letter_code
_entity_poly.pdbx_strand_id
1 'polypeptide(L)'
;LQQSFTVIGYMPKLLQINATANWGSTGRIAEQIGLAAMASGWESYIAYGRNHNSSESNLIRIGSSIGVGLHVIKARLFDAAGLGSSRATKRLIGQIEQIRPDVVHLHNIHGYYLNYKLLFEYLNGTDIKVVWTFHDCWAFTGHCAHFVKAGCEKWKQDCHNCPLRNEYPKSWISDRSEAN
;
A
#
# COMPACT_ATOMS: atom_id res chain seq x y z
N LEU A 1 29.21 -41.94 -14.67
CA LEU A 1 29.16 -40.47 -14.69
C LEU A 1 27.68 -40.04 -14.65
N GLN A 2 27.11 -39.86 -13.45
CA GLN A 2 25.80 -39.27 -13.23
C GLN A 2 25.95 -37.76 -13.29
N GLN A 3 25.49 -37.15 -14.37
CA GLN A 3 25.31 -35.71 -14.43
C GLN A 3 24.06 -35.36 -13.62
N SER A 4 24.26 -34.85 -12.39
CA SER A 4 23.20 -34.19 -11.63
C SER A 4 22.85 -32.88 -12.31
N PHE A 5 21.76 -32.86 -13.09
CA PHE A 5 21.13 -31.61 -13.52
C PHE A 5 20.56 -30.93 -12.27
N THR A 6 21.24 -29.91 -11.78
CA THR A 6 20.64 -28.99 -10.80
C THR A 6 19.56 -28.23 -11.57
N VAL A 7 18.32 -28.64 -11.39
CA VAL A 7 17.17 -27.82 -11.80
C VAL A 7 17.25 -26.56 -10.93
N ILE A 8 17.67 -25.46 -11.52
CA ILE A 8 17.55 -24.13 -10.87
C ILE A 8 16.05 -23.89 -10.76
N GLY A 9 15.49 -24.27 -9.60
CA GLY A 9 14.08 -24.12 -9.32
C GLY A 9 13.70 -22.63 -9.39
N TYR A 10 12.65 -22.32 -10.13
CA TYR A 10 12.06 -20.98 -10.12
C TYR A 10 11.63 -20.65 -8.68
N MET A 11 12.12 -19.53 -8.14
CA MET A 11 11.77 -19.04 -6.81
C MET A 11 10.74 -17.91 -6.97
N PRO A 12 9.47 -18.15 -6.62
CA PRO A 12 8.44 -17.14 -6.77
C PRO A 12 8.70 -15.94 -5.85
N LYS A 13 8.20 -14.78 -6.24
CA LYS A 13 8.46 -13.50 -5.55
C LYS A 13 7.17 -12.87 -5.05
N LEU A 14 7.16 -12.55 -3.77
CA LEU A 14 6.12 -11.79 -3.11
C LEU A 14 6.60 -10.37 -2.88
N LEU A 15 5.87 -9.38 -3.36
CA LEU A 15 6.04 -7.98 -3.00
C LEU A 15 4.84 -7.49 -2.20
N GLN A 16 5.06 -7.13 -0.96
CA GLN A 16 4.06 -6.50 -0.10
C GLN A 16 4.20 -4.98 -0.12
N ILE A 17 3.10 -4.24 -0.19
CA ILE A 17 3.09 -2.76 -0.15
C ILE A 17 2.28 -2.33 1.07
N ASN A 18 2.94 -1.67 2.02
CA ASN A 18 2.33 -1.22 3.27
C ASN A 18 2.87 0.14 3.72
N ALA A 19 2.14 0.83 4.58
CA ALA A 19 2.60 2.09 5.16
C ALA A 19 3.87 1.93 6.01
N THR A 20 4.07 0.76 6.63
CA THR A 20 5.18 0.45 7.54
C THR A 20 5.72 -0.96 7.29
N ALA A 21 6.98 -1.25 7.68
CA ALA A 21 7.54 -2.60 7.62
C ALA A 21 7.98 -3.03 9.03
N ASN A 22 7.49 -4.19 9.49
CA ASN A 22 7.76 -4.75 10.82
C ASN A 22 7.60 -3.71 11.97
N TRP A 23 6.69 -2.74 11.77
CA TRP A 23 6.39 -1.69 12.74
C TRP A 23 4.87 -1.47 12.85
N GLY A 24 4.35 -1.35 14.08
CA GLY A 24 2.92 -1.30 14.33
C GLY A 24 2.21 -2.63 13.98
N SER A 25 0.87 -2.63 13.95
CA SER A 25 0.08 -3.85 13.70
C SER A 25 0.24 -4.36 12.26
N THR A 26 -0.07 -3.52 11.28
CA THR A 26 -0.06 -3.93 9.86
C THR A 26 1.33 -4.25 9.34
N GLY A 27 2.37 -3.54 9.84
CA GLY A 27 3.75 -3.83 9.49
C GLY A 27 4.24 -5.17 10.02
N ARG A 28 3.80 -5.57 11.23
CA ARG A 28 4.09 -6.91 11.79
C ARG A 28 3.36 -8.02 11.03
N ILE A 29 2.13 -7.77 10.58
CA ILE A 29 1.39 -8.72 9.74
C ILE A 29 2.14 -8.93 8.42
N ALA A 30 2.59 -7.85 7.76
CA ALA A 30 3.37 -7.96 6.53
C ALA A 30 4.68 -8.75 6.76
N GLU A 31 5.38 -8.52 7.87
CA GLU A 31 6.58 -9.28 8.23
C GLU A 31 6.28 -10.77 8.39
N GLN A 32 5.23 -11.13 9.14
CA GLN A 32 4.87 -12.53 9.37
C GLN A 32 4.47 -13.24 8.06
N ILE A 33 3.78 -12.56 7.15
CA ILE A 33 3.46 -13.09 5.83
C ILE A 33 4.76 -13.29 5.02
N GLY A 34 5.69 -12.35 5.08
CA GLY A 34 7.00 -12.46 4.44
C GLY A 34 7.79 -13.67 4.94
N LEU A 35 7.85 -13.86 6.27
CA LEU A 35 8.50 -15.02 6.89
C LEU A 35 7.86 -16.35 6.45
N ALA A 36 6.54 -16.41 6.41
CA ALA A 36 5.82 -17.61 5.96
C ALA A 36 6.07 -17.90 4.47
N ALA A 37 6.12 -16.88 3.64
CA ALA A 37 6.46 -17.00 2.22
C ALA A 37 7.88 -17.52 2.03
N MET A 38 8.87 -16.97 2.75
CA MET A 38 10.26 -17.43 2.68
C MET A 38 10.41 -18.87 3.18
N ALA A 39 9.72 -19.26 4.24
CA ALA A 39 9.69 -20.65 4.71
C ALA A 39 9.09 -21.62 3.67
N SER A 40 8.28 -21.09 2.74
CA SER A 40 7.70 -21.83 1.60
C SER A 40 8.53 -21.71 0.31
N GLY A 41 9.76 -21.19 0.38
CA GLY A 41 10.68 -21.11 -0.76
C GLY A 41 10.44 -19.90 -1.67
N TRP A 42 9.77 -18.84 -1.18
CA TRP A 42 9.58 -17.58 -1.91
C TRP A 42 10.65 -16.56 -1.56
N GLU A 43 10.94 -15.66 -2.48
CA GLU A 43 11.65 -14.43 -2.19
C GLU A 43 10.65 -13.35 -1.75
N SER A 44 10.92 -12.68 -0.61
CA SER A 44 10.00 -11.71 -0.02
C SER A 44 10.56 -10.29 -0.03
N TYR A 45 9.70 -9.35 -0.43
CA TYR A 45 9.94 -7.92 -0.45
C TYR A 45 8.83 -7.18 0.30
N ILE A 46 9.20 -6.11 1.05
CA ILE A 46 8.24 -5.19 1.66
C ILE A 46 8.58 -3.77 1.24
N ALA A 47 7.72 -3.17 0.41
CA ALA A 47 7.78 -1.77 0.05
C ALA A 47 7.01 -0.93 1.09
N TYR A 48 7.68 0.02 1.76
CA TYR A 48 7.12 0.77 2.86
C TYR A 48 7.31 2.29 2.73
N GLY A 49 6.37 3.05 3.30
CA GLY A 49 6.37 4.52 3.18
C GLY A 49 6.97 5.26 4.35
N ARG A 50 6.87 4.75 5.58
CA ARG A 50 7.18 5.50 6.80
C ARG A 50 8.14 4.77 7.72
N ASN A 51 7.66 4.23 8.82
CA ASN A 51 8.49 3.60 9.84
C ASN A 51 8.78 2.13 9.52
N HIS A 52 9.93 1.65 9.96
CA HIS A 52 10.30 0.26 9.85
C HIS A 52 11.18 -0.16 11.03
N ASN A 53 11.15 -1.45 11.34
CA ASN A 53 12.18 -2.16 12.10
C ASN A 53 12.97 -3.05 11.14
N SER A 54 13.97 -3.77 11.65
CA SER A 54 14.67 -4.82 10.92
C SER A 54 13.68 -5.88 10.42
N SER A 55 13.92 -6.40 9.23
CA SER A 55 13.07 -7.38 8.55
C SER A 55 13.95 -8.40 7.85
N GLU A 56 13.49 -9.65 7.78
CA GLU A 56 14.10 -10.70 6.95
C GLU A 56 13.73 -10.54 5.47
N SER A 57 12.64 -9.82 5.17
CA SER A 57 12.27 -9.47 3.80
C SER A 57 13.17 -8.35 3.25
N ASN A 58 13.35 -8.31 1.94
CA ASN A 58 14.04 -7.22 1.25
C ASN A 58 13.22 -5.92 1.37
N LEU A 59 13.74 -4.92 2.07
CA LEU A 59 13.04 -3.67 2.32
C LEU A 59 13.24 -2.66 1.19
N ILE A 60 12.13 -2.06 0.74
CA ILE A 60 12.10 -1.02 -0.29
C ILE A 60 11.43 0.24 0.27
N ARG A 61 12.17 1.33 0.42
CA ARG A 61 11.57 2.58 0.88
C ARG A 61 10.90 3.36 -0.24
N ILE A 62 9.62 3.68 -0.05
CA ILE A 62 8.83 4.47 -0.99
C ILE A 62 8.94 5.95 -0.61
N GLY A 63 9.68 6.72 -1.41
CA GLY A 63 9.81 8.16 -1.22
C GLY A 63 10.69 8.57 -0.02
N SER A 64 10.41 9.76 0.51
CA SER A 64 11.16 10.39 1.60
C SER A 64 10.22 11.01 2.62
N SER A 65 10.73 11.33 3.81
CA SER A 65 9.96 12.00 4.87
C SER A 65 9.44 13.37 4.44
N ILE A 66 10.21 14.11 3.64
CA ILE A 66 9.77 15.39 3.05
C ILE A 66 8.61 15.17 2.10
N GLY A 67 8.71 14.14 1.23
CA GLY A 67 7.64 13.77 0.30
C GLY A 67 6.34 13.39 1.01
N VAL A 68 6.45 12.64 2.12
CA VAL A 68 5.31 12.32 3.00
C VAL A 68 4.70 13.60 3.58
N GLY A 69 5.52 14.53 4.10
CA GLY A 69 5.05 15.80 4.65
C GLY A 69 4.28 16.65 3.62
N LEU A 70 4.81 16.77 2.40
CA LEU A 70 4.12 17.46 1.29
C LEU A 70 2.79 16.78 0.91
N HIS A 71 2.76 15.46 0.91
CA HIS A 71 1.53 14.71 0.65
C HIS A 71 0.49 14.95 1.77
N VAL A 72 0.90 14.97 3.03
CA VAL A 72 0.01 15.32 4.17
C VAL A 72 -0.61 16.70 3.96
N ILE A 73 0.19 17.72 3.59
CA ILE A 73 -0.32 19.07 3.34
C ILE A 73 -1.34 19.05 2.20
N LYS A 74 -1.01 18.39 1.08
CA LYS A 74 -1.92 18.23 -0.06
C LYS A 74 -3.23 17.55 0.34
N ALA A 75 -3.16 16.47 1.11
CA ALA A 75 -4.33 15.74 1.56
C ALA A 75 -5.22 16.61 2.45
N ARG A 76 -4.64 17.37 3.37
CA ARG A 76 -5.38 18.22 4.29
C ARG A 76 -6.03 19.43 3.63
N LEU A 77 -5.40 19.99 2.59
CA LEU A 77 -5.97 21.12 1.87
C LEU A 77 -7.04 20.69 0.85
N PHE A 78 -6.81 19.57 0.16
CA PHE A 78 -7.57 19.20 -1.04
C PHE A 78 -8.28 17.85 -0.93
N ASP A 79 -8.36 17.25 0.27
CA ASP A 79 -8.90 15.91 0.46
C ASP A 79 -8.32 14.87 -0.52
N ALA A 80 -7.01 14.88 -0.65
CA ALA A 80 -6.28 14.12 -1.65
C ALA A 80 -5.40 13.02 -1.01
N ALA A 81 -5.94 12.35 0.01
CA ALA A 81 -5.28 11.21 0.64
C ALA A 81 -5.08 10.10 -0.40
N GLY A 82 -3.85 9.60 -0.51
CA GLY A 82 -3.51 8.59 -1.52
C GLY A 82 -3.35 9.12 -2.97
N LEU A 83 -3.48 10.43 -3.22
CA LEU A 83 -3.33 11.07 -4.53
C LEU A 83 -2.06 11.93 -4.66
N GLY A 84 -1.20 11.93 -3.64
CA GLY A 84 0.12 12.56 -3.68
C GLY A 84 1.23 11.58 -4.07
N SER A 85 2.48 11.95 -3.77
CA SER A 85 3.66 11.06 -3.90
C SER A 85 3.89 10.45 -5.29
N SER A 86 3.43 11.09 -6.38
CA SER A 86 3.46 10.53 -7.73
C SER A 86 4.87 10.14 -8.19
N ARG A 87 5.91 10.95 -7.89
CA ARG A 87 7.30 10.60 -8.24
C ARG A 87 7.80 9.35 -7.51
N ALA A 88 7.45 9.21 -6.22
CA ALA A 88 7.81 8.05 -5.43
C ALA A 88 7.13 6.79 -5.95
N THR A 89 5.84 6.90 -6.31
CA THR A 89 5.08 5.79 -6.90
C THR A 89 5.66 5.36 -8.25
N LYS A 90 6.03 6.29 -9.14
CA LYS A 90 6.68 5.95 -10.41
C LYS A 90 8.01 5.24 -10.23
N ARG A 91 8.80 5.61 -9.21
CA ARG A 91 10.04 4.88 -8.86
C ARG A 91 9.74 3.47 -8.35
N LEU A 92 8.72 3.32 -7.50
CA LEU A 92 8.27 2.00 -7.04
C LEU A 92 7.85 1.12 -8.22
N ILE A 93 7.10 1.66 -9.18
CA ILE A 93 6.71 0.94 -10.41
C ILE A 93 7.95 0.43 -11.14
N GLY A 94 8.97 1.26 -11.36
CA GLY A 94 10.22 0.82 -11.97
C GLY A 94 10.94 -0.27 -11.16
N GLN A 95 10.83 -0.28 -9.84
CA GLN A 95 11.35 -1.36 -8.99
C GLN A 95 10.50 -2.65 -9.13
N ILE A 96 9.17 -2.53 -9.24
CA ILE A 96 8.28 -3.67 -9.51
C ILE A 96 8.67 -4.34 -10.84
N GLU A 97 8.93 -3.55 -11.89
CA GLU A 97 9.38 -4.05 -13.20
C GLU A 97 10.72 -4.78 -13.14
N GLN A 98 11.63 -4.35 -12.27
CA GLN A 98 12.94 -5.01 -12.06
C GLN A 98 12.79 -6.29 -11.23
N ILE A 99 12.02 -6.28 -10.16
CA ILE A 99 11.77 -7.42 -9.27
C ILE A 99 10.98 -8.51 -9.99
N ARG A 100 9.99 -8.11 -10.80
CA ARG A 100 9.03 -9.00 -11.45
C ARG A 100 8.34 -9.93 -10.44
N PRO A 101 7.60 -9.40 -9.46
CA PRO A 101 6.93 -10.23 -8.48
C PRO A 101 5.79 -11.03 -9.13
N ASP A 102 5.58 -12.25 -8.66
CA ASP A 102 4.43 -13.08 -9.04
C ASP A 102 3.15 -12.60 -8.38
N VAL A 103 3.30 -12.09 -7.15
CA VAL A 103 2.21 -11.56 -6.34
C VAL A 103 2.59 -10.20 -5.78
N VAL A 104 1.70 -9.23 -5.97
CA VAL A 104 1.70 -7.96 -5.22
C VAL A 104 0.60 -8.03 -4.16
N HIS A 105 1.00 -7.95 -2.90
CA HIS A 105 0.06 -7.95 -1.77
C HIS A 105 -0.04 -6.53 -1.18
N LEU A 106 -1.21 -5.94 -1.35
CA LEU A 106 -1.52 -4.60 -0.85
C LEU A 106 -2.07 -4.69 0.58
N HIS A 107 -1.58 -3.82 1.44
CA HIS A 107 -2.08 -3.60 2.80
C HIS A 107 -2.65 -2.18 2.91
N ASN A 108 -2.16 -1.37 3.85
CA ASN A 108 -2.55 0.03 3.96
C ASN A 108 -1.81 0.88 2.92
N ILE A 109 -2.41 1.05 1.76
CA ILE A 109 -1.87 1.88 0.65
C ILE A 109 -2.15 3.37 0.83
N HIS A 110 -2.97 3.76 1.80
CA HIS A 110 -3.10 5.14 2.30
C HIS A 110 -1.98 5.44 3.31
N GLY A 111 -1.84 6.67 3.76
CA GLY A 111 -0.78 7.06 4.72
C GLY A 111 0.25 8.00 4.13
N TYR A 112 -0.10 8.67 3.03
CA TYR A 112 0.60 9.81 2.44
C TYR A 112 1.95 9.49 1.79
N TYR A 113 2.18 8.26 1.36
CA TYR A 113 3.45 7.82 0.79
C TYR A 113 3.32 7.30 -0.66
N LEU A 114 2.11 7.01 -1.10
CA LEU A 114 1.80 6.36 -2.37
C LEU A 114 0.70 7.13 -3.12
N ASN A 115 0.71 7.07 -4.44
CA ASN A 115 -0.40 7.44 -5.30
C ASN A 115 -1.09 6.18 -5.80
N TYR A 116 -2.25 5.86 -5.22
CA TYR A 116 -2.95 4.62 -5.52
C TYR A 116 -3.45 4.56 -6.96
N LYS A 117 -3.89 5.67 -7.54
CA LYS A 117 -4.35 5.69 -8.95
C LYS A 117 -3.26 5.25 -9.91
N LEU A 118 -2.06 5.84 -9.80
CA LEU A 118 -0.91 5.45 -10.62
C LEU A 118 -0.51 3.99 -10.40
N LEU A 119 -0.58 3.50 -9.16
CA LEU A 119 -0.28 2.10 -8.87
C LEU A 119 -1.30 1.17 -9.51
N PHE A 120 -2.60 1.45 -9.38
CA PHE A 120 -3.65 0.62 -9.97
C PHE A 120 -3.67 0.69 -11.50
N GLU A 121 -3.44 1.86 -12.10
CA GLU A 121 -3.27 1.99 -13.56
C GLU A 121 -2.15 1.07 -14.07
N TYR A 122 -1.02 1.05 -13.38
CA TYR A 122 0.09 0.17 -13.73
C TYR A 122 -0.29 -1.31 -13.56
N LEU A 123 -0.78 -1.70 -12.37
CA LEU A 123 -1.11 -3.10 -12.06
C LEU A 123 -2.19 -3.67 -12.99
N ASN A 124 -3.18 -2.85 -13.38
CA ASN A 124 -4.22 -3.25 -14.33
C ASN A 124 -3.68 -3.56 -15.74
N GLY A 125 -2.52 -3.03 -16.10
CA GLY A 125 -1.83 -3.32 -17.36
C GLY A 125 -0.85 -4.50 -17.28
N THR A 126 -0.85 -5.29 -16.20
CA THR A 126 0.09 -6.40 -15.98
C THR A 126 -0.64 -7.70 -15.66
N ASP A 127 0.06 -8.84 -15.83
CA ASP A 127 -0.43 -10.16 -15.41
C ASP A 127 -0.09 -10.49 -13.94
N ILE A 128 0.45 -9.53 -13.19
CA ILE A 128 0.81 -9.71 -11.78
C ILE A 128 -0.46 -9.99 -10.96
N LYS A 129 -0.43 -11.05 -10.17
CA LYS A 129 -1.54 -11.37 -9.26
C LYS A 129 -1.58 -10.37 -8.11
N VAL A 130 -2.73 -9.73 -7.89
CA VAL A 130 -2.90 -8.75 -6.82
C VAL A 130 -3.79 -9.32 -5.73
N VAL A 131 -3.31 -9.28 -4.50
CA VAL A 131 -4.07 -9.56 -3.27
C VAL A 131 -4.17 -8.26 -2.48
N TRP A 132 -5.31 -7.96 -1.89
CA TRP A 132 -5.46 -6.78 -1.04
C TRP A 132 -6.13 -7.14 0.29
N THR A 133 -5.39 -6.97 1.38
CA THR A 133 -5.93 -7.12 2.73
C THR A 133 -6.42 -5.77 3.24
N PHE A 134 -7.71 -5.65 3.49
CA PHE A 134 -8.30 -4.47 4.11
C PHE A 134 -8.11 -4.52 5.62
N HIS A 135 -7.33 -3.59 6.16
CA HIS A 135 -7.13 -3.41 7.59
C HIS A 135 -8.06 -2.38 8.22
N ASP A 136 -8.69 -1.58 7.38
CA ASP A 136 -9.68 -0.57 7.72
C ASP A 136 -10.65 -0.36 6.55
N CYS A 137 -11.53 0.62 6.67
CA CYS A 137 -12.61 0.85 5.70
C CYS A 137 -12.23 1.81 4.57
N TRP A 138 -11.02 2.37 4.56
CA TRP A 138 -10.64 3.41 3.60
C TRP A 138 -10.77 2.95 2.14
N ALA A 139 -10.52 1.68 1.87
CA ALA A 139 -10.52 1.12 0.50
C ALA A 139 -11.88 1.17 -0.20
N PHE A 140 -12.99 1.26 0.55
CA PHE A 140 -14.35 1.26 0.00
C PHE A 140 -15.20 2.43 0.50
N THR A 141 -14.61 3.37 1.24
CA THR A 141 -15.25 4.63 1.60
C THR A 141 -14.68 5.78 0.78
N GLY A 142 -15.41 6.86 0.65
CA GLY A 142 -14.91 8.05 -0.06
C GLY A 142 -13.88 8.85 0.74
N HIS A 143 -13.74 8.61 2.05
CA HIS A 143 -12.82 9.39 2.89
C HIS A 143 -12.32 8.62 4.12
N CYS A 144 -13.22 8.17 4.99
CA CYS A 144 -12.88 7.76 6.34
C CYS A 144 -12.34 6.31 6.42
N ALA A 145 -11.40 6.08 7.35
CA ALA A 145 -10.91 4.73 7.65
C ALA A 145 -11.86 3.93 8.58
N HIS A 146 -12.72 4.60 9.36
CA HIS A 146 -13.58 3.97 10.38
C HIS A 146 -14.95 4.62 10.45
N PHE A 147 -15.85 4.28 9.54
CA PHE A 147 -17.19 4.85 9.47
C PHE A 147 -18.12 4.42 10.64
N VAL A 148 -17.84 3.27 11.25
CA VAL A 148 -18.65 2.70 12.33
C VAL A 148 -18.78 3.64 13.52
N LYS A 149 -17.71 4.37 13.85
CA LYS A 149 -17.68 5.36 14.94
C LYS A 149 -18.76 6.45 14.80
N ALA A 150 -19.10 6.83 13.58
CA ALA A 150 -20.12 7.84 13.27
C ALA A 150 -21.49 7.24 12.92
N GLY A 151 -21.62 5.91 12.89
CA GLY A 151 -22.83 5.24 12.41
C GLY A 151 -23.17 5.61 10.96
N CYS A 152 -22.18 5.94 10.15
CA CYS A 152 -22.39 6.46 8.81
C CYS A 152 -22.62 5.31 7.81
N GLU A 153 -23.72 5.39 7.06
CA GLU A 153 -24.13 4.40 6.05
C GLU A 153 -23.94 4.88 4.59
N LYS A 154 -23.42 6.10 4.39
CA LYS A 154 -23.27 6.71 3.05
C LYS A 154 -22.39 5.89 2.11
N TRP A 155 -21.39 5.19 2.63
CA TRP A 155 -20.51 4.33 1.86
C TRP A 155 -21.23 3.21 1.07
N LYS A 156 -22.46 2.87 1.46
CA LYS A 156 -23.30 1.85 0.78
C LYS A 156 -23.89 2.36 -0.54
N GLN A 157 -23.94 3.65 -0.74
CA GLN A 157 -24.53 4.29 -1.93
C GLN A 157 -23.55 5.28 -2.52
N ASP A 158 -23.40 6.44 -1.89
CA ASP A 158 -22.58 7.54 -2.39
C ASP A 158 -22.05 8.39 -1.24
N CYS A 159 -20.75 8.41 -1.05
CA CYS A 159 -20.11 9.23 -0.03
C CYS A 159 -20.11 10.70 -0.43
N HIS A 160 -20.69 11.56 0.42
CA HIS A 160 -20.67 13.02 0.27
C HIS A 160 -20.81 13.67 1.64
N ASN A 161 -20.34 14.91 1.80
CA ASN A 161 -20.42 15.66 3.07
C ASN A 161 -20.01 14.78 4.26
N CYS A 162 -18.75 14.32 4.23
CA CYS A 162 -18.25 13.33 5.17
C CYS A 162 -18.30 13.83 6.63
N PRO A 163 -19.05 13.19 7.53
CA PRO A 163 -19.12 13.61 8.93
C PRO A 163 -17.79 13.40 9.67
N LEU A 164 -16.91 12.56 9.14
CA LEU A 164 -15.60 12.26 9.68
C LEU A 164 -14.47 12.99 8.94
N ARG A 165 -14.76 14.04 8.16
CA ARG A 165 -13.76 14.82 7.43
C ARG A 165 -12.60 15.33 8.29
N ASN A 166 -12.86 15.59 9.56
CA ASN A 166 -11.88 16.03 10.54
C ASN A 166 -11.11 14.89 11.24
N GLU A 167 -11.49 13.65 10.99
CA GLU A 167 -10.80 12.45 11.46
C GLU A 167 -9.79 11.97 10.39
N TYR A 168 -9.10 10.86 10.65
CA TYR A 168 -8.14 10.32 9.69
C TYR A 168 -8.84 9.61 8.50
N PRO A 169 -8.39 9.91 7.27
CA PRO A 169 -7.39 10.89 6.79
C PRO A 169 -8.02 12.30 6.77
N LYS A 170 -7.43 13.22 7.55
CA LYS A 170 -8.02 14.53 7.82
C LYS A 170 -7.99 15.46 6.60
N SER A 171 -9.12 16.14 6.30
CA SER A 171 -9.19 17.27 5.36
C SER A 171 -9.73 18.52 6.06
N TRP A 172 -9.12 19.70 5.76
CA TRP A 172 -9.48 20.96 6.39
C TRP A 172 -10.39 21.82 5.55
N ILE A 173 -10.16 21.85 4.24
CA ILE A 173 -10.81 22.79 3.31
C ILE A 173 -11.79 22.06 2.42
N SER A 174 -11.31 21.12 1.64
CA SER A 174 -12.13 20.39 0.66
C SER A 174 -12.76 19.14 1.27
N ASP A 175 -13.91 18.76 0.72
CA ASP A 175 -14.52 17.47 0.86
C ASP A 175 -14.66 16.85 -0.54
N ARG A 176 -13.91 15.81 -0.82
CA ARG A 176 -13.93 15.09 -2.10
C ARG A 176 -14.39 13.64 -1.89
N SER A 177 -15.11 13.38 -0.81
CA SER A 177 -15.58 12.04 -0.51
C SER A 177 -16.46 11.42 -1.59
N GLU A 178 -17.10 12.25 -2.44
CA GLU A 178 -17.85 11.80 -3.63
C GLU A 178 -16.93 11.36 -4.79
N ALA A 179 -15.73 11.92 -4.86
CA ALA A 179 -14.81 11.72 -6.00
C ALA A 179 -13.64 10.76 -5.70
N ASN A 180 -13.51 10.30 -4.46
CA ASN A 180 -12.40 9.44 -4.02
C ASN A 180 -12.75 7.95 -4.06
#